data_d082cf604dfe1dfff655959cfc778eda
#
_entry.id   d082cf604dfe1dfff655959cfc778eda
#
_cell.length_a   1.000
_cell.length_b   1.000
_cell.length_c   1.000
_cell.angle_alpha   90.00
_cell.angle_beta   90.00
_cell.angle_gamma   90.00
#
_symmetry.space_group_name_H-M   'P 1'
#
loop_
_entity.id
_entity.type
_entity.pdbx_description
1 polymer ?
#
loop_
_entity_poly.entity_id
_entity_poly.type
_entity_poly.pdbx_seq_one_letter_code
_entity_poly.pdbx_strand_id
1 'polypeptide(L)'
;VIKPNNMEETREIADTLIAGCTVVLNLEGIDVSVAQRVIDFSSGTCYAMGGSLQKVSDYIFILTPSSVGITGDYQEIIDGAFMSSIQTEY
;
A
#
# COMPACT_ATOMS: atom_id res chain seq x y z
N VAL A 1 -0.35 3.81 7.56
CA VAL A 1 0.95 3.74 6.88
C VAL A 1 1.74 2.56 7.41
N ILE A 2 2.29 1.80 6.51
CA ILE A 2 3.13 0.65 6.86
C ILE A 2 4.54 0.91 6.37
N LYS A 3 5.51 0.71 7.26
CA LYS A 3 6.92 0.88 6.92
C LYS A 3 7.67 -0.39 7.35
N PRO A 4 7.65 -1.42 6.50
CA PRO A 4 8.26 -2.70 6.87
C PRO A 4 9.77 -2.64 6.88
N ASN A 5 10.40 -3.31 7.84
CA ASN A 5 11.85 -3.40 7.92
C ASN A 5 12.38 -4.72 7.37
N ASN A 6 11.50 -5.71 7.22
CA ASN A 6 11.88 -7.02 6.72
C ASN A 6 10.67 -7.70 6.10
N MET A 7 10.89 -8.86 5.51
CA MET A 7 9.82 -9.58 4.82
C MET A 7 8.74 -10.11 5.75
N GLU A 8 9.05 -10.36 7.00
CA GLU A 8 8.05 -10.85 7.94
C GLU A 8 6.97 -9.82 8.22
N GLU A 9 7.34 -8.55 8.17
CA GLU A 9 6.40 -7.46 8.41
C GLU A 9 5.47 -7.20 7.23
N THR A 10 5.73 -7.81 6.08
CA THR A 10 4.85 -7.66 4.93
C THR A 10 3.50 -8.31 5.14
N ARG A 11 3.41 -9.23 6.10
CA ARG A 11 2.15 -9.86 6.43
C ARG A 11 1.10 -8.85 6.85
N GLU A 12 1.52 -7.78 7.53
CA GLU A 12 0.62 -6.71 7.93
C GLU A 12 -0.01 -6.05 6.71
N ILE A 13 0.75 -5.93 5.62
CA ILE A 13 0.23 -5.35 4.38
C ILE A 13 -0.93 -6.20 3.86
N ALA A 14 -0.71 -7.50 3.76
CA ALA A 14 -1.73 -8.42 3.27
C ALA A 14 -2.97 -8.42 4.18
N ASP A 15 -2.74 -8.48 5.50
CA ASP A 15 -3.84 -8.51 6.45
C ASP A 15 -4.69 -7.24 6.37
N THR A 16 -4.05 -6.10 6.21
CA THR A 16 -4.74 -4.81 6.10
C THR A 16 -5.58 -4.76 4.84
N LEU A 17 -5.03 -5.23 3.71
CA LEU A 17 -5.76 -5.26 2.45
C LEU A 17 -6.93 -6.24 2.52
N ILE A 18 -6.72 -7.40 3.13
CA ILE A 18 -7.79 -8.39 3.29
C ILE A 18 -8.93 -7.81 4.13
N ALA A 19 -8.60 -6.97 5.10
CA ALA A 19 -9.60 -6.30 5.92
C ALA A 19 -10.36 -5.20 5.17
N GLY A 20 -9.99 -4.94 3.92
CA GLY A 20 -10.67 -3.93 3.10
C GLY A 20 -10.12 -2.53 3.25
N CYS A 21 -8.94 -2.40 3.82
CA CYS A 21 -8.34 -1.10 4.08
C CYS A 21 -7.23 -0.77 3.09
N THR A 22 -7.12 0.51 2.76
CA THR A 22 -6.05 1.01 1.91
C THR A 22 -4.75 1.05 2.71
N VAL A 23 -3.65 0.71 2.05
CA VAL A 23 -2.32 0.73 2.66
C VAL A 23 -1.48 1.81 2.00
N VAL A 24 -0.85 2.64 2.82
CA VAL A 24 0.19 3.55 2.33
C VAL A 24 1.52 2.93 2.76
N LEU A 25 2.27 2.49 1.78
CA LEU A 25 3.52 1.74 1.99
C LEU A 25 4.70 2.69 1.84
N ASN A 26 5.48 2.83 2.91
CA ASN A 26 6.66 3.69 2.91
C ASN A 26 7.92 2.81 2.95
N LEU A 27 8.72 2.87 1.89
CA LEU A 27 9.94 2.08 1.75
C LEU A 27 11.19 2.92 1.94
N GLU A 28 11.05 4.13 2.45
CA GLU A 28 12.18 5.01 2.67
C GLU A 28 13.12 4.43 3.73
N GLY A 29 14.42 4.44 3.43
CA GLY A 29 15.43 3.95 4.37
C GLY A 29 15.59 2.45 4.43
N ILE A 30 14.83 1.69 3.66
CA ILE A 30 14.93 0.24 3.64
C ILE A 30 15.96 -0.20 2.59
N ASP A 31 16.62 -1.32 2.81
CA ASP A 31 17.57 -1.87 1.86
C ASP A 31 16.88 -2.13 0.52
N VAL A 32 17.55 -1.79 -0.58
CA VAL A 32 16.97 -1.88 -1.91
C VAL A 32 16.49 -3.28 -2.25
N SER A 33 17.27 -4.31 -1.89
CA SER A 33 16.88 -5.68 -2.20
C SER A 33 15.63 -6.10 -1.40
N VAL A 34 15.52 -5.65 -0.16
CA VAL A 34 14.34 -5.92 0.64
C VAL A 34 13.16 -5.13 0.11
N ALA A 35 13.38 -3.87 -0.26
CA ALA A 35 12.32 -3.03 -0.83
C ALA A 35 11.71 -3.67 -2.07
N GLN A 36 12.55 -4.20 -2.96
CA GLN A 36 12.06 -4.85 -4.18
C GLN A 36 11.20 -6.06 -3.85
N ARG A 37 11.61 -6.84 -2.86
CA ARG A 37 10.84 -8.01 -2.46
C ARG A 37 9.50 -7.61 -1.84
N VAL A 38 9.49 -6.53 -1.07
CA VAL A 38 8.25 -6.01 -0.50
C VAL A 38 7.30 -5.56 -1.61
N ILE A 39 7.83 -4.88 -2.62
CA ILE A 39 7.03 -4.44 -3.76
C ILE A 39 6.47 -5.64 -4.52
N ASP A 40 7.29 -6.65 -4.76
CA ASP A 40 6.87 -7.86 -5.47
C ASP A 40 5.75 -8.57 -4.71
N PHE A 41 5.91 -8.73 -3.41
CA PHE A 41 4.90 -9.34 -2.57
C PHE A 41 3.60 -8.54 -2.60
N SER A 42 3.72 -7.22 -2.44
CA SER A 42 2.56 -6.32 -2.39
C SER A 42 1.82 -6.30 -3.71
N SER A 43 2.57 -6.28 -4.81
CA SER A 43 1.99 -6.30 -6.15
C SER A 43 1.21 -7.59 -6.38
N GLY A 44 1.79 -8.73 -5.99
CA GLY A 44 1.11 -10.01 -6.11
C GLY A 44 -0.15 -10.08 -5.26
N THR A 45 -0.08 -9.54 -4.05
CA THR A 45 -1.24 -9.52 -3.16
C THR A 45 -2.36 -8.67 -3.76
N CYS A 46 -2.03 -7.48 -4.25
CA CYS A 46 -3.03 -6.61 -4.87
C CYS A 46 -3.65 -7.27 -6.09
N TYR A 47 -2.83 -7.88 -6.93
CA TYR A 47 -3.33 -8.53 -8.12
C TYR A 47 -4.30 -9.67 -7.77
N ALA A 48 -3.93 -10.48 -6.80
CA ALA A 48 -4.75 -11.63 -6.40
C ALA A 48 -6.09 -11.19 -5.81
N MET A 49 -6.13 -10.00 -5.22
CA MET A 49 -7.35 -9.48 -4.60
C MET A 49 -8.17 -8.61 -5.54
N GLY A 50 -7.71 -8.39 -6.75
CA GLY A 50 -8.38 -7.48 -7.67
C GLY A 50 -8.21 -6.01 -7.29
N GLY A 51 -7.23 -5.73 -6.46
CA GLY A 51 -6.92 -4.37 -6.06
C GLY A 51 -5.89 -3.72 -6.96
N SER A 52 -5.29 -2.64 -6.51
CA SER A 52 -4.28 -1.95 -7.29
C SER A 52 -3.14 -1.44 -6.43
N LEU A 53 -1.99 -1.26 -7.09
CA LEU A 53 -0.80 -0.69 -6.46
C LEU A 53 -0.38 0.49 -7.32
N GLN A 54 -0.18 1.64 -6.70
CA GLN A 54 0.19 2.85 -7.41
C GLN A 54 1.38 3.50 -6.73
N LYS A 55 2.41 3.82 -7.52
CA LYS A 55 3.59 4.52 -7.04
C LYS A 55 3.28 6.01 -7.03
N VAL A 56 3.45 6.65 -5.87
CA VAL A 56 3.20 8.09 -5.73
C VAL A 56 4.50 8.88 -5.58
N SER A 57 5.58 8.23 -5.18
CA SER A 57 6.91 8.83 -5.13
C SER A 57 7.93 7.70 -5.18
N ASP A 58 9.22 8.04 -5.14
CA ASP A 58 10.27 7.01 -5.26
C ASP A 58 10.16 5.91 -4.21
N TYR A 59 9.65 6.24 -3.03
CA TYR A 59 9.62 5.31 -1.91
C TYR A 59 8.24 5.09 -1.32
N ILE A 60 7.21 5.71 -1.89
CA ILE A 60 5.86 5.62 -1.34
C ILE A 60 4.90 5.07 -2.37
N PHE A 61 4.14 4.06 -1.95
CA PHE A 61 3.16 3.39 -2.79
C PHE A 61 1.83 3.38 -2.07
N ILE A 62 0.75 3.44 -2.83
CA ILE A 62 -0.60 3.29 -2.30
C ILE A 62 -1.16 1.99 -2.84
N LEU A 63 -1.60 1.13 -1.92
CA LEU A 63 -2.20 -0.14 -2.25
C LEU A 63 -3.67 -0.09 -1.84
N THR A 64 -4.56 -0.38 -2.78
CA THR A 64 -5.98 -0.41 -2.49
C THR A 64 -6.50 -1.82 -2.70
N PRO A 65 -7.41 -2.28 -1.84
CA PRO A 65 -8.03 -3.59 -2.02
C PRO A 65 -9.01 -3.53 -3.19
N SER A 66 -9.70 -4.61 -3.45
CA SER A 66 -10.69 -4.64 -4.51
C SER A 66 -11.63 -3.44 -4.39
N SER A 67 -11.88 -2.77 -5.51
CA SER A 67 -12.75 -1.60 -5.53
C SER A 67 -14.22 -1.97 -5.66
N VAL A 68 -14.56 -3.24 -5.56
CA VAL A 68 -15.94 -3.66 -5.64
C VAL A 68 -16.75 -2.95 -4.56
N GLY A 69 -17.75 -2.21 -4.99
CA GLY A 69 -18.58 -1.45 -4.06
C GLY A 69 -18.08 -0.07 -3.71
N ILE A 70 -16.90 0.32 -4.21
CA ILE A 70 -16.34 1.64 -3.93
C ILE A 70 -16.53 2.54 -5.14
N THR A 71 -17.65 2.43 -5.80
CA THR A 71 -17.91 3.22 -7.00
C THR A 71 -18.16 4.67 -6.64
N GLY A 72 -17.57 5.56 -7.41
CA GLY A 72 -17.77 6.99 -7.24
C GLY A 72 -16.85 7.63 -6.22
N ASP A 73 -16.36 6.87 -5.27
CA ASP A 73 -15.53 7.42 -4.19
C ASP A 73 -14.07 6.99 -4.26
N TYR A 74 -13.72 6.26 -5.30
CA TYR A 74 -12.39 5.70 -5.41
C TYR A 74 -11.30 6.76 -5.36
N GLN A 75 -11.46 7.82 -6.13
CA GLN A 75 -10.48 8.90 -6.18
C GLN A 75 -10.40 9.61 -4.83
N GLU A 76 -11.54 9.80 -4.18
CA GLU A 76 -11.57 10.44 -2.88
C GLU A 76 -10.84 9.59 -1.84
N ILE A 77 -10.99 8.27 -1.89
CA ILE A 77 -10.30 7.37 -0.98
C ILE A 77 -8.79 7.46 -1.17
N ILE A 78 -8.35 7.46 -2.43
CA ILE A 78 -6.93 7.58 -2.74
C ILE A 78 -6.40 8.92 -2.28
N ASP A 79 -7.10 9.99 -2.57
CA ASP A 79 -6.70 11.33 -2.16
C ASP A 79 -6.62 11.42 -0.64
N GLY A 80 -7.59 10.87 0.06
CA GLY A 80 -7.60 10.86 1.51
C GLY A 80 -6.39 10.12 2.08
N ALA A 81 -6.07 8.95 1.55
CA ALA A 81 -4.93 8.16 1.99
C ALA A 81 -3.62 8.91 1.71
N PHE A 82 -3.52 9.51 0.54
CA PHE A 82 -2.33 10.25 0.15
C PHE A 82 -2.13 11.48 1.03
N MET A 83 -3.19 12.24 1.24
CA MET A 83 -3.12 13.45 2.07
C MET A 83 -2.78 13.10 3.52
N SER A 84 -3.35 12.04 4.05
CA SER A 84 -3.02 11.57 5.39
C SER A 84 -1.54 11.23 5.51
N SER A 85 -0.99 10.54 4.51
CA SER A 85 0.41 10.17 4.52
C SER A 85 1.32 11.40 4.47
N ILE A 86 0.92 12.42 3.73
CA ILE A 86 1.73 13.62 3.58
C ILE A 86 1.55 14.57 4.76
N GLN A 87 0.32 14.78 5.19
CA GLN A 87 0.00 15.80 6.20
C GLN A 87 0.28 15.33 7.62
N THR A 88 0.05 14.07 7.91
CA THR A 88 0.21 13.54 9.25
C THR A 88 1.55 12.85 9.44
N GLU A 89 2.19 12.49 8.37
CA GLU A 89 3.48 11.82 8.37
C GLU A 89 3.48 10.53 9.18
N TYR A 90 2.35 9.86 9.19
CA TYR A 90 2.34 8.60 9.88
C TYR A 90 2.93 7.46 9.11
#